data_914449d77491310edc51f11c86f8c6b6
#
_entry.id   914449d77491310edc51f11c86f8c6b6
#
_cell.length_a   1.000
_cell.length_b   1.000
_cell.length_c   1.000
_cell.angle_alpha   90.00
_cell.angle_beta   90.00
_cell.angle_gamma   90.00
#
_symmetry.space_group_name_H-M   'P 1'
#
loop_
_entity.id
_entity.type
_entity.pdbx_description
1 polymer ?
#
loop_
_entity_poly.entity_id
_entity_poly.type
_entity_poly.pdbx_seq_one_letter_code
_entity_poly.pdbx_strand_id
1 'polypeptide(L)'
;FIKQSELVFLEGYLWDEGEPKAAFDKALTLARKSAMSLSDKFCVDRHKKSFYNLVKNKLDIIFANEQEIMELIDAKIFNDVIEFGKDLNKTLVITRSDKGSVAINGPEVVECESRKNLKIVDLTGAGDLFAAGFLHGYINKTSTKESLQKGTEMASQIIQKIGARLN
;
A
#
# COMPACT_ATOMS: atom_id res chain seq x y z
N PHE A 1 -7.36 19.57 10.46
CA PHE A 1 -7.17 18.92 9.16
C PHE A 1 -7.55 17.43 9.24
N ILE A 2 -6.90 16.56 10.05
CA ILE A 2 -7.13 15.09 10.07
C ILE A 2 -8.62 14.75 10.26
N LYS A 3 -9.30 15.34 11.23
CA LYS A 3 -10.74 15.08 11.49
C LYS A 3 -11.65 15.45 10.31
N GLN A 4 -11.21 16.32 9.43
CA GLN A 4 -11.98 16.79 8.27
C GLN A 4 -11.63 16.02 6.99
N SER A 5 -10.53 15.26 7.00
CA SER A 5 -10.09 14.44 5.86
C SER A 5 -10.91 13.16 5.77
N GLU A 6 -11.22 12.72 4.57
CA GLU A 6 -11.89 11.43 4.32
C GLU A 6 -10.98 10.27 4.65
N LEU A 7 -9.67 10.43 4.40
CA LEU A 7 -8.65 9.43 4.62
C LEU A 7 -7.32 10.09 5.00
N VAL A 8 -6.58 9.45 5.89
CA VAL A 8 -5.19 9.80 6.23
C VAL A 8 -4.27 8.70 5.71
N PHE A 9 -3.27 9.08 4.92
CA PHE A 9 -2.23 8.18 4.43
C PHE A 9 -0.97 8.36 5.27
N LEU A 10 -0.38 7.24 5.70
CA LEU A 10 0.79 7.17 6.57
C LEU A 10 1.90 6.39 5.86
N GLU A 11 3.15 6.76 6.15
CA GLU A 11 4.35 6.15 5.58
C GLU A 11 5.14 5.38 6.64
N GLY A 12 5.49 4.14 6.34
CA GLY A 12 6.29 3.31 7.23
C GLY A 12 7.69 3.87 7.50
N TYR A 13 8.31 4.53 6.53
CA TYR A 13 9.61 5.18 6.69
C TYR A 13 9.65 6.18 7.84
N LEU A 14 8.55 6.86 8.13
CA LEU A 14 8.48 7.82 9.25
C LEU A 14 8.66 7.14 10.61
N TRP A 15 8.57 5.81 10.66
CA TRP A 15 8.76 5.05 11.90
C TRP A 15 10.23 4.96 12.34
N ASP A 16 11.17 5.22 11.43
CA ASP A 16 12.61 5.18 11.70
C ASP A 16 13.15 6.45 12.36
N GLU A 17 12.45 7.59 12.26
CA GLU A 17 12.92 8.89 12.73
C GLU A 17 12.13 9.39 13.94
N GLY A 18 12.82 9.76 15.01
CA GLY A 18 12.24 10.39 16.19
C GLY A 18 11.23 9.52 16.95
N GLU A 19 10.14 10.13 17.41
CA GLU A 19 9.06 9.41 18.07
C GLU A 19 7.77 9.39 17.23
N PRO A 20 7.77 8.68 16.11
CA PRO A 20 6.63 8.68 15.18
C PRO A 20 5.39 8.00 15.76
N LYS A 21 5.55 7.08 16.72
CA LYS A 21 4.45 6.31 17.32
C LYS A 21 3.36 7.21 17.89
N ALA A 22 3.73 8.25 18.62
CA ALA A 22 2.78 9.21 19.18
C ALA A 22 2.01 9.97 18.09
N ALA A 23 2.71 10.36 17.00
CA ALA A 23 2.09 11.02 15.85
C ALA A 23 1.15 10.06 15.09
N PHE A 24 1.57 8.81 14.85
CA PHE A 24 0.74 7.78 14.24
C PHE A 24 -0.51 7.47 15.08
N ASP A 25 -0.35 7.24 16.38
CA ASP A 25 -1.48 6.95 17.26
C ASP A 25 -2.46 8.12 17.30
N LYS A 26 -1.96 9.37 17.35
CA LYS A 26 -2.79 10.56 17.27
C LYS A 26 -3.51 10.66 15.92
N ALA A 27 -2.82 10.43 14.81
CA ALA A 27 -3.41 10.46 13.49
C ALA A 27 -4.51 9.39 13.36
N LEU A 28 -4.24 8.15 13.76
CA LEU A 28 -5.20 7.04 13.71
C LEU A 28 -6.41 7.26 14.62
N THR A 29 -6.22 7.89 15.79
CA THR A 29 -7.33 8.23 16.69
C THR A 29 -8.27 9.28 16.10
N LEU A 30 -7.75 10.18 15.28
CA LEU A 30 -8.51 11.29 14.70
C LEU A 30 -9.04 11.03 13.29
N ALA A 31 -8.46 10.06 12.58
CA ALA A 31 -8.80 9.73 11.21
C ALA A 31 -10.19 9.07 11.11
N ARG A 32 -10.94 9.42 10.07
CA ARG A 32 -12.18 8.71 9.70
C ARG A 32 -11.86 7.38 9.02
N LYS A 33 -10.83 7.39 8.18
CA LYS A 33 -10.22 6.23 7.55
C LYS A 33 -8.72 6.41 7.49
N SER A 34 -8.00 5.30 7.55
CA SER A 34 -6.55 5.28 7.58
C SER A 34 -6.00 4.32 6.52
N ALA A 35 -4.95 4.76 5.84
CA ALA A 35 -4.16 3.95 4.94
C ALA A 35 -2.69 4.05 5.31
N MET A 36 -1.91 3.00 5.07
CA MET A 36 -0.48 3.01 5.31
C MET A 36 0.26 2.23 4.23
N SER A 37 1.41 2.77 3.78
CA SER A 37 2.43 2.01 3.05
C SER A 37 3.40 1.37 4.03
N LEU A 38 3.75 0.09 3.79
CA LEU A 38 4.80 -0.59 4.57
C LEU A 38 6.20 -0.11 4.21
N SER A 39 6.34 0.61 3.10
CA SER A 39 7.50 1.35 2.61
C SER A 39 8.64 0.51 2.02
N ASP A 40 9.33 -0.32 2.80
CA ASP A 40 10.30 -1.30 2.31
C ASP A 40 10.47 -2.48 3.27
N LYS A 41 11.14 -3.54 2.75
CA LYS A 41 11.41 -4.76 3.51
C LYS A 41 12.23 -4.51 4.77
N PHE A 42 13.23 -3.61 4.73
CA PHE A 42 14.09 -3.34 5.89
C PHE A 42 13.33 -2.60 6.98
N CYS A 43 12.42 -1.71 6.60
CA CYS A 43 11.50 -1.05 7.54
C CYS A 43 10.56 -2.06 8.20
N VAL A 44 10.02 -2.99 7.41
CA VAL A 44 9.19 -4.10 7.92
C VAL A 44 9.96 -4.96 8.90
N ASP A 45 11.18 -5.39 8.57
CA ASP A 45 12.04 -6.21 9.44
C ASP A 45 12.27 -5.54 10.80
N ARG A 46 12.64 -4.24 10.80
CA ARG A 46 12.91 -3.49 12.03
C ARG A 46 11.67 -3.31 12.91
N HIS A 47 10.51 -3.11 12.29
CA HIS A 47 9.29 -2.73 12.99
C HIS A 47 8.18 -3.78 12.91
N LYS A 48 8.52 -5.03 12.57
CA LYS A 48 7.60 -6.13 12.26
C LYS A 48 6.42 -6.25 13.22
N LYS A 49 6.69 -6.33 14.52
CA LYS A 49 5.64 -6.47 15.56
C LYS A 49 4.69 -5.26 15.57
N SER A 50 5.24 -4.05 15.43
CA SER A 50 4.45 -2.82 15.42
C SER A 50 3.59 -2.74 14.17
N PHE A 51 4.17 -3.00 13.00
CA PHE A 51 3.45 -2.98 11.71
C PHE A 51 2.38 -4.06 11.64
N TYR A 52 2.69 -5.27 12.11
CA TYR A 52 1.70 -6.33 12.21
C TYR A 52 0.49 -5.92 13.06
N ASN A 53 0.74 -5.29 14.21
CA ASN A 53 -0.33 -4.78 15.07
C ASN A 53 -1.15 -3.66 14.39
N LEU A 54 -0.51 -2.74 13.67
CA LEU A 54 -1.19 -1.69 12.91
C LEU A 54 -2.09 -2.31 11.83
N VAL A 55 -1.55 -3.22 11.04
CA VAL A 55 -2.25 -3.93 9.96
C VAL A 55 -3.46 -4.70 10.50
N LYS A 56 -3.28 -5.46 11.58
CA LYS A 56 -4.37 -6.26 12.16
C LYS A 56 -5.46 -5.41 12.80
N ASN A 57 -5.11 -4.33 13.49
CA ASN A 57 -6.01 -3.73 14.47
C ASN A 57 -6.39 -2.27 14.19
N LYS A 58 -5.59 -1.52 13.41
CA LYS A 58 -5.75 -0.06 13.37
C LYS A 58 -5.99 0.52 11.98
N LEU A 59 -5.49 -0.11 10.93
CA LEU A 59 -5.56 0.41 9.57
C LEU A 59 -6.81 -0.10 8.83
N ASP A 60 -7.31 0.70 7.88
CA ASP A 60 -8.40 0.31 6.98
C ASP A 60 -7.86 -0.16 5.62
N ILE A 61 -6.78 0.46 5.13
CA ILE A 61 -6.15 0.13 3.85
C ILE A 61 -4.64 -0.03 4.06
N ILE A 62 -4.08 -1.10 3.54
CA ILE A 62 -2.65 -1.40 3.63
C ILE A 62 -2.08 -1.50 2.22
N PHE A 63 -0.99 -0.76 1.96
CA PHE A 63 -0.19 -0.87 0.75
C PHE A 63 1.13 -1.56 1.06
N ALA A 64 1.47 -2.54 0.24
CA ALA A 64 2.73 -3.26 0.32
C ALA A 64 3.17 -3.76 -1.05
N ASN A 65 4.45 -4.03 -1.24
CA ASN A 65 4.86 -4.93 -2.30
C ASN A 65 4.84 -6.40 -1.81
N GLU A 66 4.98 -7.35 -2.76
CA GLU A 66 4.93 -8.79 -2.46
C GLU A 66 5.95 -9.18 -1.39
N GLN A 67 7.18 -8.62 -1.42
CA GLN A 67 8.24 -8.92 -0.45
C GLN A 67 7.94 -8.36 0.95
N GLU A 68 7.44 -7.15 1.03
CA GLU A 68 7.08 -6.50 2.31
C GLU A 68 6.00 -7.26 3.05
N ILE A 69 4.92 -7.61 2.37
CA ILE A 69 3.82 -8.31 3.02
C ILE A 69 4.20 -9.74 3.39
N MET A 70 4.94 -10.44 2.53
CA MET A 70 5.44 -11.78 2.85
C MET A 70 6.37 -11.75 4.07
N GLU A 71 7.26 -10.75 4.17
CA GLU A 71 8.12 -10.56 5.33
C GLU A 71 7.32 -10.27 6.59
N LEU A 72 6.30 -9.41 6.50
CA LEU A 72 5.48 -9.02 7.66
C LEU A 72 4.78 -10.22 8.32
N ILE A 73 4.31 -11.16 7.51
CA ILE A 73 3.49 -12.29 7.99
C ILE A 73 4.22 -13.65 7.99
N ASP A 74 5.53 -13.66 7.73
CA ASP A 74 6.33 -14.89 7.57
C ASP A 74 5.80 -15.85 6.49
N ALA A 75 5.18 -15.31 5.43
CA ALA A 75 4.62 -16.11 4.35
C ALA A 75 5.70 -16.84 3.56
N LYS A 76 5.43 -18.07 3.14
CA LYS A 76 6.34 -18.87 2.31
C LYS A 76 5.98 -18.79 0.83
N ILE A 77 4.72 -18.66 0.53
CA ILE A 77 4.19 -18.52 -0.83
C ILE A 77 3.14 -17.41 -0.87
N PHE A 78 2.90 -16.86 -2.05
CA PHE A 78 1.96 -15.75 -2.20
C PHE A 78 0.50 -16.13 -1.81
N ASN A 79 0.16 -17.41 -1.91
CA ASN A 79 -1.16 -17.86 -1.46
C ASN A 79 -1.40 -17.63 0.04
N ASP A 80 -0.36 -17.70 0.87
CA ASP A 80 -0.46 -17.38 2.31
C ASP A 80 -0.89 -15.92 2.52
N VAL A 81 -0.42 -15.02 1.64
CA VAL A 81 -0.80 -13.60 1.63
C VAL A 81 -2.27 -13.42 1.24
N ILE A 82 -2.75 -14.19 0.25
CA ILE A 82 -4.15 -14.15 -0.16
C ILE A 82 -5.06 -14.57 1.00
N GLU A 83 -4.76 -15.70 1.66
CA GLU A 83 -5.57 -16.17 2.79
C GLU A 83 -5.49 -15.19 3.97
N PHE A 84 -4.31 -14.67 4.29
CA PHE A 84 -4.18 -13.62 5.31
C PHE A 84 -5.05 -12.39 4.99
N GLY A 85 -5.03 -11.93 3.73
CA GLY A 85 -5.83 -10.78 3.29
C GLY A 85 -7.33 -11.00 3.40
N LYS A 86 -7.81 -12.21 3.08
CA LYS A 86 -9.23 -12.59 3.23
C LYS A 86 -9.68 -12.54 4.69
N ASP A 87 -8.82 -12.99 5.62
CA ASP A 87 -9.11 -13.01 7.05
C ASP A 87 -8.95 -11.65 7.73
N LEU A 88 -8.32 -10.69 7.03
CA LEU A 88 -7.95 -9.40 7.62
C LEU A 88 -9.17 -8.48 7.83
N ASN A 89 -10.25 -8.64 7.06
CA ASN A 89 -11.43 -7.77 7.07
C ASN A 89 -11.09 -6.28 6.77
N LYS A 90 -10.08 -6.05 5.95
CA LYS A 90 -9.54 -4.74 5.56
C LYS A 90 -9.13 -4.78 4.10
N THR A 91 -8.82 -3.65 3.51
CA THR A 91 -8.32 -3.62 2.13
C THR A 91 -6.81 -3.77 2.13
N LEU A 92 -6.30 -4.89 1.64
CA LEU A 92 -4.88 -5.14 1.43
C LEU A 92 -4.57 -4.99 -0.07
N VAL A 93 -3.69 -4.05 -0.41
CA VAL A 93 -3.33 -3.71 -1.79
C VAL A 93 -1.85 -4.02 -2.01
N ILE A 94 -1.55 -4.91 -2.94
CA ILE A 94 -0.21 -5.47 -3.12
C ILE A 94 0.27 -5.24 -4.55
N THR A 95 1.44 -4.63 -4.69
CA THR A 95 2.16 -4.55 -5.96
C THR A 95 3.09 -5.75 -6.12
N ARG A 96 3.17 -6.30 -7.34
CA ARG A 96 3.89 -7.54 -7.63
C ARG A 96 4.80 -7.41 -8.86
N SER A 97 5.36 -6.22 -9.06
CA SER A 97 6.24 -5.90 -10.19
C SER A 97 5.59 -6.26 -11.54
N ASP A 98 6.25 -7.08 -12.33
CA ASP A 98 5.78 -7.54 -13.64
C ASP A 98 4.55 -8.47 -13.59
N LYS A 99 4.24 -9.02 -12.42
CA LYS A 99 3.03 -9.82 -12.16
C LYS A 99 1.78 -8.94 -11.94
N GLY A 100 1.94 -7.61 -11.90
CA GLY A 100 0.84 -6.68 -11.72
C GLY A 100 0.54 -6.32 -10.26
N SER A 101 -0.72 -6.25 -9.90
CA SER A 101 -1.18 -5.88 -8.56
C SER A 101 -2.45 -6.61 -8.16
N VAL A 102 -2.66 -6.74 -6.86
CA VAL A 102 -3.82 -7.43 -6.26
C VAL A 102 -4.39 -6.57 -5.15
N ALA A 103 -5.71 -6.48 -5.07
CA ALA A 103 -6.42 -5.95 -3.90
C ALA A 103 -7.31 -7.05 -3.30
N ILE A 104 -7.24 -7.19 -1.99
CA ILE A 104 -7.98 -8.19 -1.23
C ILE A 104 -8.83 -7.46 -0.19
N ASN A 105 -10.13 -7.75 -0.16
CA ASN A 105 -11.06 -7.18 0.81
C ASN A 105 -12.06 -8.24 1.25
N GLY A 106 -11.80 -8.89 2.39
CA GLY A 106 -12.55 -10.09 2.77
C GLY A 106 -12.46 -11.15 1.68
N PRO A 107 -13.58 -11.74 1.23
CA PRO A 107 -13.56 -12.79 0.22
C PRO A 107 -13.22 -12.29 -1.20
N GLU A 108 -13.30 -10.98 -1.43
CA GLU A 108 -13.04 -10.40 -2.74
C GLU A 108 -11.53 -10.30 -3.00
N VAL A 109 -11.08 -10.89 -4.11
CA VAL A 109 -9.71 -10.79 -4.62
C VAL A 109 -9.77 -10.28 -6.03
N VAL A 110 -9.23 -9.09 -6.27
CA VAL A 110 -9.21 -8.44 -7.58
C VAL A 110 -7.78 -8.27 -8.05
N GLU A 111 -7.48 -8.76 -9.24
CA GLU A 111 -6.16 -8.65 -9.85
C GLU A 111 -6.13 -7.64 -10.99
N CYS A 112 -5.00 -6.98 -11.16
CA CYS A 112 -4.71 -6.10 -12.28
C CYS A 112 -3.35 -6.44 -12.87
N GLU A 113 -3.30 -6.68 -14.18
CA GLU A 113 -2.05 -6.96 -14.88
C GLU A 113 -1.13 -5.74 -14.91
N SER A 114 0.18 -6.00 -14.95
CA SER A 114 1.19 -4.96 -15.19
C SER A 114 1.11 -4.44 -16.64
N ARG A 115 1.51 -3.20 -16.86
CA ARG A 115 1.75 -2.70 -18.22
C ARG A 115 3.02 -3.34 -18.79
N LYS A 116 2.95 -3.72 -20.05
CA LYS A 116 4.07 -4.37 -20.78
C LYS A 116 4.89 -3.34 -21.57
N ASN A 117 6.10 -3.73 -21.94
CA ASN A 117 6.98 -2.95 -22.83
C ASN A 117 7.34 -1.55 -22.30
N LEU A 118 7.46 -1.41 -20.98
CA LEU A 118 7.89 -0.16 -20.36
C LEU A 118 9.42 -0.03 -20.38
N LYS A 119 9.91 1.16 -20.68
CA LYS A 119 11.33 1.50 -20.51
C LYS A 119 11.56 1.92 -19.06
N ILE A 120 12.01 0.99 -18.22
CA ILE A 120 12.29 1.28 -16.81
C ILE A 120 13.58 2.11 -16.73
N VAL A 121 13.48 3.28 -16.11
CA VAL A 121 14.59 4.23 -15.90
C VAL A 121 14.91 4.36 -14.41
N ASP A 122 13.87 4.57 -13.57
CA ASP A 122 14.02 4.76 -12.14
C ASP A 122 12.74 4.25 -11.44
N LEU A 123 12.90 3.49 -10.36
CA LEU A 123 11.77 2.94 -9.61
C LEU A 123 11.33 3.83 -8.44
N THR A 124 12.03 4.95 -8.22
CA THR A 124 11.73 5.89 -7.13
C THR A 124 10.31 6.45 -7.26
N GLY A 125 9.53 6.35 -6.19
CA GLY A 125 8.15 6.84 -6.15
C GLY A 125 7.12 5.95 -6.85
N ALA A 126 7.49 4.76 -7.35
CA ALA A 126 6.55 3.85 -8.00
C ALA A 126 5.43 3.42 -7.04
N GLY A 127 5.79 3.05 -5.80
CA GLY A 127 4.84 2.68 -4.75
C GLY A 127 3.91 3.84 -4.37
N ASP A 128 4.47 5.04 -4.21
CA ASP A 128 3.72 6.24 -3.84
C ASP A 128 2.70 6.62 -4.91
N LEU A 129 3.13 6.63 -6.17
CA LEU A 129 2.25 6.95 -7.29
C LEU A 129 1.19 5.86 -7.51
N PHE A 130 1.54 4.59 -7.27
CA PHE A 130 0.56 3.52 -7.27
C PHE A 130 -0.50 3.72 -6.18
N ALA A 131 -0.07 3.98 -4.93
CA ALA A 131 -0.98 4.23 -3.82
C ALA A 131 -1.85 5.47 -4.08
N ALA A 132 -1.28 6.55 -4.59
CA ALA A 132 -2.02 7.77 -4.95
C ALA A 132 -3.10 7.49 -6.00
N GLY A 133 -2.77 6.74 -7.06
CA GLY A 133 -3.74 6.36 -8.10
C GLY A 133 -4.85 5.46 -7.57
N PHE A 134 -4.52 4.47 -6.75
CA PHE A 134 -5.50 3.60 -6.12
C PHE A 134 -6.43 4.39 -5.19
N LEU A 135 -5.87 5.21 -4.30
CA LEU A 135 -6.63 6.02 -3.35
C LEU A 135 -7.51 7.06 -4.05
N HIS A 136 -7.06 7.62 -5.17
CA HIS A 136 -7.91 8.48 -6.01
C HIS A 136 -9.17 7.75 -6.47
N GLY A 137 -9.04 6.53 -6.99
CA GLY A 137 -10.19 5.72 -7.37
C GLY A 137 -11.08 5.37 -6.18
N TYR A 138 -10.47 4.93 -5.08
CA TYR A 138 -11.16 4.55 -3.85
C TYR A 138 -12.02 5.69 -3.27
N ILE A 139 -11.47 6.90 -3.16
CA ILE A 139 -12.19 8.08 -2.63
C ILE A 139 -13.33 8.49 -3.59
N ASN A 140 -13.11 8.39 -4.90
CA ASN A 140 -14.14 8.67 -5.90
C ASN A 140 -15.12 7.49 -6.10
N LYS A 141 -15.03 6.44 -5.29
CA LYS A 141 -15.96 5.29 -5.29
C LYS A 141 -16.01 4.54 -6.62
N THR A 142 -14.90 4.50 -7.35
CA THR A 142 -14.77 3.62 -8.50
C THR A 142 -14.60 2.17 -8.04
N SER A 143 -14.74 1.21 -8.94
CA SER A 143 -14.52 -0.19 -8.61
C SER A 143 -13.08 -0.46 -8.16
N THR A 144 -12.87 -1.54 -7.38
CA THR A 144 -11.54 -2.00 -6.98
C THR A 144 -10.62 -2.20 -8.19
N LYS A 145 -11.18 -2.74 -9.27
CA LYS A 145 -10.45 -2.96 -10.53
C LYS A 145 -9.98 -1.65 -11.16
N GLU A 146 -10.85 -0.66 -11.26
CA GLU A 146 -10.50 0.66 -11.80
C GLU A 146 -9.48 1.38 -10.91
N SER A 147 -9.59 1.26 -9.59
CA SER A 147 -8.63 1.81 -8.65
C SER A 147 -7.24 1.18 -8.83
N LEU A 148 -7.14 -0.16 -8.99
CA LEU A 148 -5.90 -0.86 -9.31
C LEU A 148 -5.32 -0.42 -10.66
N GLN A 149 -6.16 -0.28 -11.68
CA GLN A 149 -5.75 0.19 -13.01
C GLN A 149 -5.16 1.59 -12.95
N LYS A 150 -5.78 2.49 -12.19
CA LYS A 150 -5.29 3.86 -12.01
C LYS A 150 -3.95 3.89 -11.28
N GLY A 151 -3.78 3.10 -10.22
CA GLY A 151 -2.52 2.92 -9.53
C GLY A 151 -1.42 2.39 -10.47
N THR A 152 -1.73 1.34 -11.23
CA THR A 152 -0.82 0.74 -12.21
C THR A 152 -0.42 1.75 -13.29
N GLU A 153 -1.36 2.57 -13.77
CA GLU A 153 -1.09 3.62 -14.74
C GLU A 153 -0.09 4.64 -14.21
N MET A 154 -0.33 5.19 -13.02
CA MET A 154 0.54 6.21 -12.42
C MET A 154 1.93 5.67 -12.12
N ALA A 155 2.03 4.46 -11.55
CA ALA A 155 3.31 3.79 -11.34
C ALA A 155 4.06 3.57 -12.66
N SER A 156 3.36 3.14 -13.70
CA SER A 156 3.95 2.90 -15.03
C SER A 156 4.47 4.19 -15.68
N GLN A 157 3.87 5.32 -15.42
CA GLN A 157 4.34 6.61 -15.93
C GLN A 157 5.61 7.07 -15.24
N ILE A 158 5.68 6.95 -13.89
CA ILE A 158 6.81 7.45 -13.12
C ILE A 158 8.08 6.64 -13.36
N ILE A 159 8.01 5.32 -13.45
CA ILE A 159 9.18 4.46 -13.61
C ILE A 159 9.92 4.64 -14.94
N GLN A 160 9.36 5.37 -15.88
CA GLN A 160 9.98 5.71 -17.17
C GLN A 160 10.73 7.05 -17.14
N LYS A 161 10.81 7.68 -15.98
CA LYS A 161 11.49 8.98 -15.76
C LYS A 161 12.46 8.88 -14.60
N ILE A 162 13.32 9.88 -14.45
CA ILE A 162 14.18 10.02 -13.26
C ILE A 162 13.41 10.79 -12.18
N GLY A 163 13.46 10.29 -10.95
CA GLY A 163 12.87 10.92 -9.76
C GLY A 163 11.39 10.58 -9.56
N ALA A 164 10.85 11.03 -8.43
CA ALA A 164 9.55 10.62 -7.90
C ALA A 164 8.37 11.53 -8.31
N ARG A 165 8.53 12.43 -9.27
CA ARG A 165 7.49 13.40 -9.66
C ARG A 165 7.16 13.30 -11.15
N LEU A 166 5.86 13.31 -11.44
CA LEU A 166 5.35 13.48 -12.80
C LEU A 166 5.36 14.98 -13.11
N ASN A 167 6.38 15.44 -13.86
CA ASN A 167 6.45 16.80 -14.39
C ASN A 167 5.73 16.85 -15.74
#